data_948972b23d0b49e8773726e4561d16b7
#
_entry.id   948972b23d0b49e8773726e4561d16b7
#
_cell.length_a   1.000
_cell.length_b   1.000
_cell.length_c   1.000
_cell.angle_alpha   90.00
_cell.angle_beta   90.00
_cell.angle_gamma   90.00
#
_symmetry.space_group_name_H-M   'P 1'
#
loop_
_entity.id
_entity.type
_entity.pdbx_description
1 polymer ?
#
loop_
_entity_poly.entity_id
_entity_poly.type
_entity_poly.pdbx_seq_one_letter_code
_entity_poly.pdbx_strand_id
1 'polypeptide(L)'
;MGILEAVVAGLSDLASPVVILAVLGGSIVGLASGALPATGLPGIIVLISLAVYMDPVVAVALAMGMAAPVQSSDTLPSVLLGVPGSVSSQATIIDGYPMARQGRAGEALGAAYLASLIGGVVAAVLIAFVMPVARSIVNIFASPEFLIMGIMGVVVVAVVSGGAMLKGLLAATVGMALAAVGTDPGLGLPRFVPDSVPYLLEGFNLIIVVIGIFALPEIMGLIIENRSIATDVTPEEAIRDINEGRWLGMREVMKNKFLVFRSVVLGVLVGIMPGIGGSVVDWLTYAQARATEKGAAESFGTGDIRGVIAPESANNATSAAQLIPTLALGIPGGAYQAVYLGFFLLLGFQPGPRFLNDNMDVVFLIVFSLLLANVFGTVMLLFLSKYFARIAFISPHVLSPVILAILLVAAFTSKNSYWDLGFLMIVAVFGWHMKRYGWPRPPLIIGFVLGPILERFLSRTLVLYSPLEIVLRPQSMIIIVVALAIAFYSAKLARESKQAAHTLATSVDTGVAEDSPTSAREESGG
;
A
#
# COMPACT_ATOMS: atom_id res chain seq x y z
N MET A 1 -29.74 4.87 -7.78
CA MET A 1 -29.51 3.68 -8.61
C MET A 1 -29.61 2.43 -7.75
N GLY A 2 -30.31 1.38 -8.22
CA GLY A 2 -30.40 0.09 -7.55
C GLY A 2 -29.05 -0.65 -7.58
N ILE A 3 -28.82 -1.58 -6.68
CA ILE A 3 -27.53 -2.34 -6.61
C ILE A 3 -27.30 -3.10 -7.92
N LEU A 4 -28.33 -3.77 -8.45
CA LEU A 4 -28.20 -4.53 -9.71
C LEU A 4 -27.89 -3.61 -10.90
N GLU A 5 -28.52 -2.45 -10.97
CA GLU A 5 -28.24 -1.43 -12.00
C GLU A 5 -26.78 -0.95 -11.90
N ALA A 6 -26.28 -0.73 -10.68
CA ALA A 6 -24.90 -0.32 -10.45
C ALA A 6 -23.88 -1.41 -10.88
N VAL A 7 -24.19 -2.68 -10.59
CA VAL A 7 -23.38 -3.82 -11.06
C VAL A 7 -23.33 -3.85 -12.59
N VAL A 8 -24.49 -3.73 -13.25
CA VAL A 8 -24.59 -3.75 -14.72
C VAL A 8 -23.87 -2.55 -15.33
N ALA A 9 -24.01 -1.35 -14.74
CA ALA A 9 -23.33 -0.14 -15.20
C ALA A 9 -21.80 -0.29 -15.09
N GLY A 10 -21.28 -0.68 -13.91
CA GLY A 10 -19.84 -0.88 -13.72
C GLY A 10 -19.25 -1.97 -14.63
N LEU A 11 -20.03 -3.02 -14.93
CA LEU A 11 -19.62 -4.07 -15.87
C LEU A 11 -19.65 -3.56 -17.33
N SER A 12 -20.64 -2.75 -17.68
CA SER A 12 -20.74 -2.10 -18.99
C SER A 12 -19.58 -1.15 -19.23
N ASP A 13 -19.21 -0.36 -18.22
CA ASP A 13 -18.07 0.54 -18.28
C ASP A 13 -16.76 -0.25 -18.47
N LEU A 14 -16.57 -1.32 -17.71
CA LEU A 14 -15.41 -2.19 -17.89
C LEU A 14 -15.38 -2.83 -19.29
N ALA A 15 -16.52 -3.18 -19.88
CA ALA A 15 -16.58 -3.80 -21.20
C ALA A 15 -16.14 -2.86 -22.34
N SER A 16 -16.02 -1.56 -22.07
CA SER A 16 -15.46 -0.59 -23.03
C SER A 16 -14.02 -0.94 -23.37
N PRO A 17 -13.64 -1.02 -24.67
CA PRO A 17 -12.26 -1.33 -25.06
C PRO A 17 -11.24 -0.36 -24.48
N VAL A 18 -11.58 0.93 -24.32
CA VAL A 18 -10.71 1.96 -23.75
C VAL A 18 -10.45 1.67 -22.27
N VAL A 19 -11.49 1.27 -21.52
CA VAL A 19 -11.38 0.94 -20.10
C VAL A 19 -10.57 -0.34 -19.89
N ILE A 20 -10.80 -1.38 -20.70
CA ILE A 20 -9.98 -2.59 -20.69
C ILE A 20 -8.52 -2.25 -20.95
N LEU A 21 -8.24 -1.46 -21.99
CA LEU A 21 -6.88 -1.03 -22.30
C LEU A 21 -6.25 -0.20 -21.16
N ALA A 22 -7.04 0.61 -20.47
CA ALA A 22 -6.59 1.34 -19.29
C ALA A 22 -6.20 0.38 -18.15
N VAL A 23 -7.02 -0.63 -17.83
CA VAL A 23 -6.67 -1.65 -16.82
C VAL A 23 -5.41 -2.39 -17.21
N LEU A 24 -5.28 -2.81 -18.48
CA LEU A 24 -4.10 -3.52 -18.97
C LEU A 24 -2.85 -2.63 -18.94
N GLY A 25 -2.96 -1.38 -19.38
CA GLY A 25 -1.89 -0.39 -19.31
C GLY A 25 -1.44 -0.12 -17.89
N GLY A 26 -2.38 0.09 -16.97
CA GLY A 26 -2.12 0.21 -15.54
C GLY A 26 -1.42 -1.03 -14.97
N SER A 27 -1.84 -2.23 -15.39
CA SER A 27 -1.22 -3.48 -14.96
C SER A 27 0.24 -3.58 -15.39
N ILE A 28 0.56 -3.22 -16.63
CA ILE A 28 1.95 -3.23 -17.15
C ILE A 28 2.82 -2.25 -16.34
N VAL A 29 2.34 -1.03 -16.12
CA VAL A 29 3.05 -0.02 -15.30
C VAL A 29 3.21 -0.51 -13.86
N GLY A 30 2.16 -1.14 -13.30
CA GLY A 30 2.20 -1.73 -11.97
C GLY A 30 3.25 -2.82 -11.83
N LEU A 31 3.29 -3.75 -12.78
CA LEU A 31 4.29 -4.81 -12.81
C LEU A 31 5.72 -4.27 -12.91
N ALA A 32 5.93 -3.29 -13.78
CA ALA A 32 7.24 -2.65 -13.92
C ALA A 32 7.66 -1.90 -12.64
N SER A 33 6.74 -1.17 -12.03
CA SER A 33 6.99 -0.44 -10.78
C SER A 33 7.27 -1.37 -9.60
N GLY A 34 6.48 -2.43 -9.42
CA GLY A 34 6.70 -3.37 -8.31
C GLY A 34 7.97 -4.20 -8.47
N ALA A 35 8.37 -4.51 -9.72
CA ALA A 35 9.62 -5.22 -10.01
C ALA A 35 10.88 -4.41 -9.63
N LEU A 36 10.76 -3.12 -9.41
CA LEU A 36 11.84 -2.25 -9.00
C LEU A 36 11.81 -2.02 -7.48
N PRO A 37 12.94 -2.20 -6.76
CA PRO A 37 12.98 -1.98 -5.32
C PRO A 37 12.50 -0.57 -4.93
N ALA A 38 11.59 -0.49 -3.96
CA ALA A 38 11.07 0.74 -3.37
C ALA A 38 10.34 1.70 -4.34
N THR A 39 9.99 1.29 -5.56
CA THR A 39 9.36 2.16 -6.55
C THR A 39 7.85 1.96 -6.70
N GLY A 40 7.24 1.00 -6.01
CA GLY A 40 5.81 0.70 -6.12
C GLY A 40 4.93 1.93 -5.86
N LEU A 41 5.08 2.59 -4.72
CA LEU A 41 4.30 3.80 -4.39
C LEU A 41 4.65 5.01 -5.29
N PRO A 42 5.94 5.33 -5.56
CA PRO A 42 6.31 6.33 -6.55
C PRO A 42 5.67 6.10 -7.93
N GLY A 43 5.66 4.88 -8.42
CA GLY A 43 5.05 4.53 -9.71
C GLY A 43 3.55 4.82 -9.75
N ILE A 44 2.81 4.51 -8.68
CA ILE A 44 1.38 4.85 -8.56
C ILE A 44 1.19 6.38 -8.63
N ILE A 45 2.02 7.14 -7.94
CA ILE A 45 1.92 8.60 -7.91
C ILE A 45 2.12 9.18 -9.30
N VAL A 46 3.13 8.70 -10.04
CA VAL A 46 3.38 9.10 -11.43
C VAL A 46 2.17 8.81 -12.31
N LEU A 47 1.65 7.59 -12.23
CA LEU A 47 0.50 7.18 -13.03
C LEU A 47 -0.73 8.05 -12.76
N ILE A 48 -1.04 8.26 -11.48
CA ILE A 48 -2.16 9.09 -11.03
C ILE A 48 -2.02 10.53 -11.52
N SER A 49 -0.82 11.09 -11.49
CA SER A 49 -0.57 12.46 -11.96
C SER A 49 -0.91 12.65 -13.43
N LEU A 50 -0.75 11.60 -14.24
CA LEU A 50 -1.14 11.61 -15.65
C LEU A 50 -2.63 11.31 -15.83
N ALA A 51 -3.18 10.42 -15.02
CA ALA A 51 -4.56 9.96 -15.11
C ALA A 51 -5.59 11.04 -14.77
N VAL A 52 -5.25 12.03 -13.97
CA VAL A 52 -6.15 13.15 -13.60
C VAL A 52 -6.67 13.92 -14.83
N TYR A 53 -5.96 13.90 -15.94
CA TYR A 53 -6.37 14.57 -17.18
C TYR A 53 -7.23 13.70 -18.12
N MET A 54 -7.50 12.45 -17.72
CA MET A 54 -8.30 11.51 -18.50
C MET A 54 -9.77 11.59 -18.08
N ASP A 55 -10.65 10.95 -18.87
CA ASP A 55 -12.00 10.68 -18.43
C ASP A 55 -11.99 9.95 -17.07
N PRO A 56 -12.83 10.36 -16.09
CA PRO A 56 -12.80 9.79 -14.73
C PRO A 56 -12.95 8.27 -14.66
N VAL A 57 -13.77 7.66 -15.53
CA VAL A 57 -13.98 6.21 -15.59
C VAL A 57 -12.70 5.52 -16.07
N VAL A 58 -12.07 6.05 -17.12
CA VAL A 58 -10.80 5.54 -17.67
C VAL A 58 -9.67 5.71 -16.66
N ALA A 59 -9.62 6.86 -15.98
CA ALA A 59 -8.61 7.17 -14.95
C ALA A 59 -8.70 6.22 -13.76
N VAL A 60 -9.92 5.94 -13.27
CA VAL A 60 -10.15 4.97 -12.18
C VAL A 60 -9.72 3.58 -12.62
N ALA A 61 -10.08 3.15 -13.81
CA ALA A 61 -9.72 1.83 -14.35
C ALA A 61 -8.19 1.67 -14.48
N LEU A 62 -7.50 2.71 -14.98
CA LEU A 62 -6.04 2.74 -15.09
C LEU A 62 -5.37 2.60 -13.71
N ALA A 63 -5.83 3.37 -12.72
CA ALA A 63 -5.28 3.36 -11.37
C ALA A 63 -5.54 2.01 -10.66
N MET A 64 -6.74 1.45 -10.81
CA MET A 64 -7.07 0.14 -10.23
C MET A 64 -6.37 -1.00 -10.98
N GLY A 65 -6.14 -0.83 -12.28
CA GLY A 65 -5.31 -1.71 -13.08
C GLY A 65 -3.90 -1.88 -12.52
N MET A 66 -3.33 -0.83 -11.96
CA MET A 66 -2.00 -0.86 -11.32
C MET A 66 -2.01 -1.46 -9.91
N ALA A 67 -3.11 -1.33 -9.17
CA ALA A 67 -3.16 -1.55 -7.72
C ALA A 67 -2.75 -2.97 -7.28
N ALA A 68 -3.26 -4.00 -7.96
CA ALA A 68 -2.93 -5.39 -7.64
C ALA A 68 -1.59 -5.84 -8.23
N PRO A 69 -1.29 -5.56 -9.52
CA PRO A 69 -0.03 -6.00 -10.13
C PRO A 69 1.23 -5.44 -9.46
N VAL A 70 1.21 -4.21 -8.95
CA VAL A 70 2.34 -3.63 -8.21
C VAL A 70 2.68 -4.43 -6.96
N GLN A 71 1.66 -4.94 -6.26
CA GLN A 71 1.83 -5.75 -5.04
C GLN A 71 2.27 -7.19 -5.36
N SER A 72 1.91 -7.72 -6.52
CA SER A 72 2.34 -9.06 -6.93
C SER A 72 3.76 -9.10 -7.50
N SER A 73 4.21 -8.00 -8.12
CA SER A 73 5.55 -7.93 -8.71
C SER A 73 6.64 -7.47 -7.75
N ASP A 74 6.29 -6.90 -6.60
CA ASP A 74 7.24 -6.51 -5.54
C ASP A 74 7.94 -7.72 -4.89
N THR A 75 7.41 -8.92 -5.11
CA THR A 75 8.04 -10.19 -4.77
C THR A 75 9.31 -10.47 -5.60
N LEU A 76 9.42 -9.95 -6.82
CA LEU A 76 10.60 -10.15 -7.66
C LEU A 76 11.90 -9.69 -6.98
N PRO A 77 12.05 -8.40 -6.58
CA PRO A 77 13.25 -7.99 -5.87
C PRO A 77 13.40 -8.68 -4.51
N SER A 78 12.29 -9.03 -3.84
CA SER A 78 12.33 -9.71 -2.55
C SER A 78 12.96 -11.11 -2.67
N VAL A 79 12.56 -11.87 -3.67
CA VAL A 79 13.06 -13.24 -3.92
C VAL A 79 14.42 -13.23 -4.60
N LEU A 80 14.62 -12.40 -5.63
CA LEU A 80 15.84 -12.46 -6.46
C LEU A 80 17.02 -11.71 -5.86
N LEU A 81 16.75 -10.60 -5.14
CA LEU A 81 17.78 -9.68 -4.66
C LEU A 81 17.90 -9.64 -3.13
N GLY A 82 16.98 -10.27 -2.39
CA GLY A 82 16.92 -10.14 -0.93
C GLY A 82 16.61 -8.72 -0.45
N VAL A 83 16.01 -7.89 -1.31
CA VAL A 83 15.65 -6.50 -1.01
C VAL A 83 14.14 -6.34 -1.16
N PRO A 84 13.42 -5.77 -0.17
CA PRO A 84 11.98 -5.65 -0.28
C PRO A 84 11.58 -4.75 -1.45
N GLY A 85 10.69 -5.24 -2.31
CA GLY A 85 10.10 -4.44 -3.38
C GLY A 85 9.15 -3.39 -2.81
N SER A 86 8.45 -3.73 -1.74
CA SER A 86 7.60 -2.84 -0.95
C SER A 86 7.66 -3.17 0.54
N VAL A 87 6.97 -2.39 1.36
CA VAL A 87 6.84 -2.68 2.81
C VAL A 87 6.03 -3.94 3.10
N SER A 88 5.27 -4.43 2.13
CA SER A 88 4.41 -5.61 2.26
C SER A 88 5.06 -6.92 1.76
N SER A 89 6.32 -6.88 1.34
CA SER A 89 7.06 -8.06 0.87
C SER A 89 8.32 -8.35 1.68
N GLN A 90 8.40 -7.81 2.90
CA GLN A 90 9.58 -7.94 3.77
C GLN A 90 9.73 -9.36 4.32
N ALA A 91 8.65 -9.98 4.77
CA ALA A 91 8.69 -11.32 5.34
C ALA A 91 8.96 -12.39 4.26
N THR A 92 8.52 -12.14 3.03
CA THR A 92 8.78 -13.02 1.88
C THR A 92 10.27 -13.21 1.61
N ILE A 93 11.12 -12.23 1.95
CA ILE A 93 12.58 -12.31 1.79
C ILE A 93 13.17 -13.47 2.59
N ILE A 94 12.65 -13.73 3.79
CA ILE A 94 13.26 -14.64 4.76
C ILE A 94 13.39 -16.06 4.21
N ASP A 95 12.42 -16.52 3.44
CA ASP A 95 12.46 -17.83 2.79
C ASP A 95 12.63 -17.72 1.26
N GLY A 96 12.09 -16.68 0.64
CA GLY A 96 12.13 -16.51 -0.79
C GLY A 96 13.54 -16.30 -1.34
N TYR A 97 14.37 -15.49 -0.68
CA TYR A 97 15.74 -15.26 -1.09
C TYR A 97 16.65 -16.51 -0.88
N PRO A 98 16.61 -17.21 0.27
CA PRO A 98 17.29 -18.51 0.40
C PRO A 98 16.85 -19.53 -0.67
N MET A 99 15.56 -19.59 -1.04
CA MET A 99 15.12 -20.45 -2.15
C MET A 99 15.79 -20.05 -3.46
N ALA A 100 15.90 -18.76 -3.77
CA ALA A 100 16.58 -18.30 -4.98
C ALA A 100 18.07 -18.69 -5.01
N ARG A 101 18.76 -18.57 -3.87
CA ARG A 101 20.16 -19.00 -3.72
C ARG A 101 20.33 -20.52 -3.87
N GLN A 102 19.29 -21.29 -3.62
CA GLN A 102 19.26 -22.76 -3.81
C GLN A 102 18.87 -23.15 -5.25
N GLY A 103 18.71 -22.20 -6.19
CA GLY A 103 18.21 -22.47 -7.55
C GLY A 103 16.72 -22.81 -7.60
N ARG A 104 15.93 -22.28 -6.67
CA ARG A 104 14.47 -22.48 -6.56
C ARG A 104 13.68 -21.18 -6.64
N ALA A 105 14.24 -20.15 -7.30
CA ALA A 105 13.59 -18.85 -7.46
C ALA A 105 12.24 -18.98 -8.19
N GLY A 106 12.19 -19.81 -9.23
CA GLY A 106 10.96 -20.06 -9.99
C GLY A 106 9.86 -20.69 -9.14
N GLU A 107 10.22 -21.60 -8.25
CA GLU A 107 9.28 -22.21 -7.31
C GLU A 107 8.72 -21.17 -6.34
N ALA A 108 9.57 -20.32 -5.73
CA ALA A 108 9.16 -19.25 -4.85
C ALA A 108 8.24 -18.24 -5.54
N LEU A 109 8.62 -17.75 -6.73
CA LEU A 109 7.86 -16.77 -7.50
C LEU A 109 6.53 -17.36 -8.01
N GLY A 110 6.52 -18.61 -8.50
CA GLY A 110 5.27 -19.27 -8.92
C GLY A 110 4.28 -19.44 -7.77
N ALA A 111 4.77 -19.74 -6.57
CA ALA A 111 3.95 -19.81 -5.38
C ALA A 111 3.43 -18.42 -4.98
N ALA A 112 4.27 -17.42 -4.97
CA ALA A 112 3.91 -16.05 -4.64
C ALA A 112 2.80 -15.52 -5.57
N TYR A 113 2.96 -15.67 -6.88
CA TYR A 113 1.99 -15.16 -7.86
C TYR A 113 0.61 -15.79 -7.73
N LEU A 114 0.54 -17.12 -7.53
CA LEU A 114 -0.76 -17.78 -7.34
C LEU A 114 -1.37 -17.45 -5.97
N ALA A 115 -0.57 -17.38 -4.92
CA ALA A 115 -1.01 -17.00 -3.59
C ALA A 115 -1.60 -15.58 -3.57
N SER A 116 -0.90 -14.62 -4.17
CA SER A 116 -1.33 -13.23 -4.32
C SER A 116 -2.60 -13.11 -5.18
N LEU A 117 -2.72 -13.89 -6.27
CA LEU A 117 -3.94 -13.94 -7.10
C LEU A 117 -5.14 -14.38 -6.26
N ILE A 118 -5.01 -15.49 -5.52
CA ILE A 118 -6.12 -16.01 -4.70
C ILE A 118 -6.53 -14.96 -3.66
N GLY A 119 -5.56 -14.36 -2.97
CA GLY A 119 -5.81 -13.31 -1.98
C GLY A 119 -6.53 -12.11 -2.58
N GLY A 120 -6.03 -11.58 -3.69
CA GLY A 120 -6.60 -10.42 -4.37
C GLY A 120 -8.01 -10.66 -4.91
N VAL A 121 -8.25 -11.82 -5.53
CA VAL A 121 -9.57 -12.18 -6.05
C VAL A 121 -10.58 -12.36 -4.93
N VAL A 122 -10.23 -13.08 -3.85
CA VAL A 122 -11.14 -13.28 -2.71
C VAL A 122 -11.50 -11.93 -2.07
N ALA A 123 -10.53 -11.05 -1.88
CA ALA A 123 -10.80 -9.73 -1.30
C ALA A 123 -11.63 -8.83 -2.24
N ALA A 124 -11.36 -8.83 -3.54
CA ALA A 124 -12.16 -8.06 -4.50
C ALA A 124 -13.62 -8.54 -4.56
N VAL A 125 -13.83 -9.86 -4.54
CA VAL A 125 -15.19 -10.43 -4.43
C VAL A 125 -15.85 -10.02 -3.12
N LEU A 126 -15.12 -10.05 -2.00
CA LEU A 126 -15.65 -9.60 -0.71
C LEU A 126 -16.08 -8.13 -0.76
N ILE A 127 -15.30 -7.24 -1.38
CA ILE A 127 -15.66 -5.83 -1.57
C ILE A 127 -17.01 -5.71 -2.29
N ALA A 128 -17.23 -6.51 -3.35
CA ALA A 128 -18.49 -6.48 -4.10
C ALA A 128 -19.72 -6.79 -3.21
N PHE A 129 -19.58 -7.66 -2.21
CA PHE A 129 -20.65 -7.97 -1.27
C PHE A 129 -20.74 -7.00 -0.10
N VAL A 130 -19.61 -6.51 0.40
CA VAL A 130 -19.57 -5.62 1.57
C VAL A 130 -20.05 -4.22 1.22
N MET A 131 -19.73 -3.69 0.03
CA MET A 131 -20.06 -2.30 -0.32
C MET A 131 -21.57 -2.00 -0.37
N PRO A 132 -22.44 -2.86 -0.93
CA PRO A 132 -23.89 -2.69 -0.83
C PRO A 132 -24.42 -2.66 0.61
N VAL A 133 -23.86 -3.52 1.47
CA VAL A 133 -24.21 -3.55 2.90
C VAL A 133 -23.70 -2.29 3.61
N ALA A 134 -22.45 -1.89 3.33
CA ALA A 134 -21.85 -0.67 3.86
C ALA A 134 -22.67 0.57 3.51
N ARG A 135 -23.22 0.66 2.27
CA ARG A 135 -24.12 1.74 1.86
C ARG A 135 -25.32 1.90 2.81
N SER A 136 -25.94 0.80 3.21
CA SER A 136 -27.08 0.82 4.13
C SER A 136 -26.67 1.27 5.54
N ILE A 137 -25.49 0.84 5.99
CA ILE A 137 -24.97 1.16 7.33
C ILE A 137 -24.53 2.63 7.42
N VAL A 138 -23.80 3.14 6.42
CA VAL A 138 -23.27 4.52 6.48
C VAL A 138 -24.37 5.56 6.40
N ASN A 139 -25.54 5.24 5.86
CA ASN A 139 -26.70 6.14 5.81
C ASN A 139 -27.38 6.35 7.18
N ILE A 140 -27.03 5.54 8.20
CA ILE A 140 -27.49 5.72 9.58
C ILE A 140 -26.69 6.81 10.28
N PHE A 141 -25.49 7.14 9.77
CA PHE A 141 -24.56 8.08 10.36
C PHE A 141 -24.82 9.52 9.90
N ALA A 142 -24.56 10.48 10.80
CA ALA A 142 -24.62 11.90 10.53
C ALA A 142 -23.21 12.54 10.67
N SER A 143 -23.12 13.87 10.59
CA SER A 143 -21.84 14.58 10.66
C SER A 143 -21.01 14.27 11.92
N PRO A 144 -21.58 14.10 13.13
CA PRO A 144 -20.79 13.74 14.32
C PRO A 144 -20.07 12.41 14.18
N GLU A 145 -20.75 11.39 13.67
CA GLU A 145 -20.19 10.05 13.51
C GLU A 145 -19.02 10.06 12.52
N PHE A 146 -19.15 10.77 11.39
CA PHE A 146 -18.04 10.91 10.43
C PHE A 146 -16.86 11.71 10.98
N LEU A 147 -17.12 12.74 11.79
CA LEU A 147 -16.06 13.47 12.50
C LEU A 147 -15.28 12.53 13.44
N ILE A 148 -15.98 11.76 14.26
CA ILE A 148 -15.38 10.82 15.20
C ILE A 148 -14.60 9.75 14.45
N MET A 149 -15.17 9.15 13.40
CA MET A 149 -14.48 8.14 12.57
C MET A 149 -13.20 8.70 11.92
N GLY A 150 -13.25 9.92 11.39
CA GLY A 150 -12.08 10.56 10.79
C GLY A 150 -10.96 10.85 11.81
N ILE A 151 -11.31 11.38 12.99
CA ILE A 151 -10.35 11.57 14.09
C ILE A 151 -9.73 10.23 14.49
N MET A 152 -10.56 9.19 14.66
CA MET A 152 -10.08 7.86 15.03
C MET A 152 -9.22 7.23 13.92
N GLY A 153 -9.53 7.47 12.64
CA GLY A 153 -8.67 7.08 11.52
C GLY A 153 -7.26 7.65 11.64
N VAL A 154 -7.13 8.93 11.95
CA VAL A 154 -5.83 9.58 12.21
C VAL A 154 -5.12 8.96 13.42
N VAL A 155 -5.85 8.73 14.51
CA VAL A 155 -5.29 8.12 15.74
C VAL A 155 -4.80 6.69 15.48
N VAL A 156 -5.61 5.85 14.83
CA VAL A 156 -5.23 4.46 14.53
C VAL A 156 -3.98 4.40 13.65
N VAL A 157 -3.92 5.22 12.60
CA VAL A 157 -2.74 5.30 11.73
C VAL A 157 -1.50 5.72 12.50
N ALA A 158 -1.63 6.68 13.41
CA ALA A 158 -0.52 7.12 14.26
C ALA A 158 -0.06 6.02 15.23
N VAL A 159 -0.99 5.26 15.82
CA VAL A 159 -0.70 4.14 16.73
C VAL A 159 0.06 3.02 16.03
N VAL A 160 -0.36 2.67 14.81
CA VAL A 160 0.25 1.57 14.02
C VAL A 160 1.60 1.96 13.43
N SER A 161 1.89 3.25 13.30
CA SER A 161 3.11 3.77 12.66
C SER A 161 4.40 3.48 13.45
N GLY A 162 4.70 2.21 13.63
CA GLY A 162 6.02 1.75 14.04
C GLY A 162 6.41 1.97 15.52
N GLY A 163 5.44 2.12 16.44
CA GLY A 163 5.70 2.25 17.89
C GLY A 163 6.10 3.66 18.35
N ALA A 164 6.05 4.65 17.47
CA ALA A 164 6.28 6.06 17.76
C ALA A 164 4.96 6.86 17.61
N MET A 165 3.92 6.51 18.38
CA MET A 165 2.58 7.13 18.32
C MET A 165 2.64 8.66 18.32
N LEU A 166 3.46 9.24 19.18
CA LEU A 166 3.60 10.70 19.24
C LEU A 166 4.16 11.29 17.94
N LYS A 167 5.17 10.64 17.33
CA LYS A 167 5.70 11.06 16.02
C LYS A 167 4.63 10.92 14.94
N GLY A 168 3.82 9.87 15.00
CA GLY A 168 2.70 9.66 14.08
C GLY A 168 1.62 10.74 14.19
N LEU A 169 1.20 11.07 15.41
CA LEU A 169 0.24 12.15 15.66
C LEU A 169 0.78 13.51 15.22
N LEU A 170 2.04 13.82 15.54
CA LEU A 170 2.68 15.06 15.10
C LEU A 170 2.78 15.12 13.56
N ALA A 171 3.14 14.04 12.91
CA ALA A 171 3.19 13.97 11.45
C ALA A 171 1.79 14.22 10.83
N ALA A 172 0.74 13.60 11.38
CA ALA A 172 -0.64 13.82 10.94
C ALA A 172 -1.08 15.28 11.16
N THR A 173 -0.74 15.86 12.30
CA THR A 173 -1.03 17.27 12.60
C THR A 173 -0.31 18.21 11.61
N VAL A 174 0.95 17.94 11.27
CA VAL A 174 1.68 18.68 10.24
C VAL A 174 0.97 18.55 8.89
N GLY A 175 0.52 17.35 8.53
CA GLY A 175 -0.27 17.13 7.31
C GLY A 175 -1.56 17.95 7.29
N MET A 176 -2.33 17.95 8.38
CA MET A 176 -3.55 18.77 8.52
C MET A 176 -3.24 20.27 8.46
N ALA A 177 -2.14 20.72 9.07
CA ALA A 177 -1.72 22.12 9.02
C ALA A 177 -1.34 22.56 7.59
N LEU A 178 -0.65 21.71 6.84
CA LEU A 178 -0.37 21.95 5.41
C LEU A 178 -1.66 22.03 4.59
N ALA A 179 -2.64 21.16 4.85
CA ALA A 179 -3.93 21.17 4.18
C ALA A 179 -4.81 22.40 4.53
N ALA A 180 -4.52 23.04 5.65
CA ALA A 180 -5.23 24.26 6.08
C ALA A 180 -4.76 25.52 5.35
N VAL A 181 -3.64 25.47 4.61
CA VAL A 181 -3.16 26.59 3.79
C VAL A 181 -4.01 26.73 2.54
N GLY A 182 -4.44 27.93 2.22
CA GLY A 182 -5.23 28.21 1.02
C GLY A 182 -6.52 28.96 1.32
N THR A 183 -7.51 28.85 0.45
CA THR A 183 -8.82 29.45 0.63
C THR A 183 -9.72 28.52 1.45
N ASP A 184 -10.27 29.04 2.53
CA ASP A 184 -11.24 28.32 3.37
C ASP A 184 -12.48 27.92 2.55
N PRO A 185 -12.82 26.64 2.44
CA PRO A 185 -13.94 26.20 1.62
C PRO A 185 -15.32 26.58 2.19
N GLY A 186 -15.40 26.99 3.47
CA GLY A 186 -16.65 27.42 4.11
C GLY A 186 -16.88 28.93 4.04
N LEU A 187 -15.83 29.71 4.24
CA LEU A 187 -15.91 31.17 4.33
C LEU A 187 -15.41 31.89 3.06
N GLY A 188 -14.68 31.21 2.18
CA GLY A 188 -14.08 31.81 1.00
C GLY A 188 -12.93 32.79 1.28
N LEU A 189 -12.40 32.79 2.50
CA LEU A 189 -11.33 33.69 2.95
C LEU A 189 -9.95 33.03 2.84
N PRO A 190 -8.90 33.77 2.41
CA PRO A 190 -7.53 33.28 2.43
C PRO A 190 -7.08 32.92 3.84
N ARG A 191 -6.41 31.79 4.01
CA ARG A 191 -5.92 31.26 5.28
C ARG A 191 -4.45 30.88 5.15
N PHE A 192 -3.59 31.50 5.98
CA PHE A 192 -2.14 31.29 5.96
C PHE A 192 -1.48 31.59 4.58
N VAL A 193 -2.07 32.51 3.82
CA VAL A 193 -1.59 32.95 2.50
C VAL A 193 -1.02 34.34 2.63
N PRO A 194 0.31 34.55 2.50
CA PRO A 194 0.89 35.89 2.40
C PRO A 194 0.45 36.57 1.09
N ASP A 195 0.18 37.87 1.14
CA ASP A 195 -0.21 38.66 -0.05
C ASP A 195 0.83 38.58 -1.18
N SER A 196 2.09 38.38 -0.82
CA SER A 196 3.22 38.24 -1.76
C SER A 196 3.24 36.90 -2.51
N VAL A 197 2.45 35.89 -2.12
CA VAL A 197 2.47 34.54 -2.68
C VAL A 197 1.06 34.06 -3.05
N PRO A 198 0.42 34.65 -4.09
CA PRO A 198 -0.93 34.29 -4.52
C PRO A 198 -1.08 32.80 -4.91
N TYR A 199 0.01 32.14 -5.27
CA TYR A 199 0.07 30.70 -5.56
C TYR A 199 -0.56 29.85 -4.42
N LEU A 200 -0.40 30.27 -3.16
CA LEU A 200 -0.92 29.54 -2.00
C LEU A 200 -2.44 29.67 -1.81
N LEU A 201 -3.15 30.51 -2.57
CA LEU A 201 -4.62 30.64 -2.49
C LEU A 201 -5.33 29.33 -2.81
N GLU A 202 -4.79 28.54 -3.72
CA GLU A 202 -5.32 27.21 -4.07
C GLU A 202 -4.85 26.10 -3.12
N GLY A 203 -4.04 26.44 -2.11
CA GLY A 203 -3.41 25.48 -1.22
C GLY A 203 -2.32 24.64 -1.89
N PHE A 204 -1.75 23.73 -1.11
CA PHE A 204 -0.74 22.82 -1.60
C PHE A 204 -1.37 21.68 -2.40
N ASN A 205 -0.76 21.34 -3.53
CA ASN A 205 -1.21 20.22 -4.34
C ASN A 205 -0.83 18.88 -3.67
N LEU A 206 -1.81 17.99 -3.54
CA LEU A 206 -1.61 16.65 -2.97
C LEU A 206 -0.51 15.87 -3.71
N ILE A 207 -0.46 15.94 -5.03
CA ILE A 207 0.54 15.25 -5.85
C ILE A 207 1.95 15.68 -5.43
N ILE A 208 2.19 16.97 -5.25
CA ILE A 208 3.48 17.52 -4.84
C ILE A 208 3.86 17.03 -3.43
N VAL A 209 2.91 17.06 -2.50
CA VAL A 209 3.15 16.59 -1.13
C VAL A 209 3.48 15.10 -1.12
N VAL A 210 2.77 14.29 -1.88
CA VAL A 210 3.00 12.83 -1.94
C VAL A 210 4.32 12.50 -2.64
N ILE A 211 4.66 13.15 -3.75
CA ILE A 211 5.97 13.01 -4.42
C ILE A 211 7.09 13.37 -3.46
N GLY A 212 6.99 14.52 -2.80
CA GLY A 212 8.03 15.02 -1.89
C GLY A 212 8.22 14.17 -0.63
N ILE A 213 7.13 13.64 -0.04
CA ILE A 213 7.21 12.84 1.18
C ILE A 213 7.63 11.39 0.91
N PHE A 214 7.21 10.80 -0.21
CA PHE A 214 7.46 9.38 -0.50
C PHE A 214 8.45 9.16 -1.64
N ALA A 215 8.17 9.70 -2.84
CA ALA A 215 8.91 9.32 -4.03
C ALA A 215 10.36 9.83 -4.04
N LEU A 216 10.56 11.12 -3.84
CA LEU A 216 11.90 11.70 -3.85
C LEU A 216 12.81 11.17 -2.73
N PRO A 217 12.37 10.99 -1.47
CA PRO A 217 13.20 10.36 -0.45
C PRO A 217 13.61 8.91 -0.75
N GLU A 218 12.79 8.14 -1.46
CA GLU A 218 13.19 6.80 -1.91
C GLU A 218 14.27 6.86 -2.98
N ILE A 219 14.09 7.72 -3.99
CA ILE A 219 15.09 7.93 -5.04
C ILE A 219 16.42 8.45 -4.45
N MET A 220 16.36 9.41 -3.52
CA MET A 220 17.55 9.91 -2.81
C MET A 220 18.24 8.79 -2.04
N GLY A 221 17.47 7.92 -1.37
CA GLY A 221 18.00 6.75 -0.69
C GLY A 221 18.75 5.81 -1.63
N LEU A 222 18.18 5.49 -2.79
CA LEU A 222 18.79 4.64 -3.81
C LEU A 222 20.14 5.23 -4.34
N ILE A 223 20.20 6.54 -4.50
CA ILE A 223 21.43 7.24 -4.96
C ILE A 223 22.49 7.26 -3.86
N ILE A 224 22.12 7.59 -2.62
CA ILE A 224 23.06 7.78 -1.49
C ILE A 224 23.60 6.45 -0.99
N GLU A 225 22.74 5.45 -0.84
CA GLU A 225 23.11 4.16 -0.29
C GLU A 225 24.02 3.36 -1.22
N ASN A 226 24.08 3.75 -2.51
CA ASN A 226 24.97 3.16 -3.53
C ASN A 226 25.11 1.63 -3.37
N ARG A 227 24.04 0.98 -2.96
CA ARG A 227 24.06 -0.47 -2.80
C ARG A 227 24.17 -1.08 -4.19
N SER A 228 25.41 -1.41 -4.57
CA SER A 228 25.60 -2.45 -5.57
C SER A 228 24.84 -3.65 -5.02
N ILE A 229 23.77 -4.04 -5.70
CA ILE A 229 23.03 -5.26 -5.37
C ILE A 229 23.97 -6.40 -5.81
N ALA A 230 24.98 -6.66 -4.99
CA ALA A 230 25.81 -7.84 -5.14
C ALA A 230 24.92 -9.03 -4.75
N THR A 231 24.33 -9.68 -5.73
CA THR A 231 23.52 -10.87 -5.54
C THR A 231 24.39 -12.09 -5.85
N ASP A 232 24.24 -13.12 -5.03
CA ASP A 232 24.83 -14.44 -5.30
C ASP A 232 24.12 -15.15 -6.48
N VAL A 233 23.07 -14.54 -7.03
CA VAL A 233 22.26 -15.07 -8.13
C VAL A 233 22.47 -14.19 -9.36
N THR A 234 22.89 -14.80 -10.47
CA THR A 234 23.01 -14.08 -11.74
C THR A 234 21.65 -13.93 -12.45
N PRO A 235 21.45 -12.88 -13.27
CA PRO A 235 20.21 -12.73 -14.04
C PRO A 235 19.87 -13.93 -14.92
N GLU A 236 20.90 -14.57 -15.50
CA GLU A 236 20.75 -15.74 -16.39
C GLU A 236 20.28 -16.98 -15.61
N GLU A 237 20.84 -17.21 -14.43
CA GLU A 237 20.43 -18.31 -13.54
C GLU A 237 19.01 -18.10 -13.05
N ALA A 238 18.69 -16.89 -12.59
CA ALA A 238 17.34 -16.53 -12.16
C ALA A 238 16.30 -16.76 -13.27
N ILE A 239 16.59 -16.34 -14.51
CA ILE A 239 15.68 -16.48 -15.65
C ILE A 239 15.46 -17.95 -16.03
N ARG A 240 16.51 -18.77 -15.97
CA ARG A 240 16.40 -20.22 -16.24
C ARG A 240 15.51 -20.88 -15.20
N ASP A 241 15.77 -20.63 -13.93
CA ASP A 241 15.06 -21.22 -12.82
C ASP A 241 13.57 -20.80 -12.79
N ILE A 242 13.27 -19.53 -13.08
CA ILE A 242 11.89 -19.03 -13.20
C ILE A 242 11.08 -19.84 -14.23
N ASN A 243 11.68 -20.17 -15.37
CA ASN A 243 10.96 -20.92 -16.41
C ASN A 243 10.66 -22.37 -16.00
N GLU A 244 11.55 -22.99 -15.24
CA GLU A 244 11.47 -24.40 -14.85
C GLU A 244 10.62 -24.59 -13.59
N GLY A 245 10.80 -23.73 -12.56
CA GLY A 245 10.23 -23.92 -11.22
C GLY A 245 8.83 -23.40 -11.01
N ARG A 246 8.34 -22.42 -11.80
CA ARG A 246 7.07 -21.70 -11.52
C ARG A 246 5.84 -22.60 -11.35
N TRP A 247 5.72 -23.66 -12.12
CA TRP A 247 4.59 -24.58 -12.05
C TRP A 247 4.63 -25.46 -10.81
N LEU A 248 5.84 -25.76 -10.32
CA LEU A 248 6.03 -26.47 -9.05
C LEU A 248 5.55 -25.62 -7.89
N GLY A 249 5.93 -24.32 -7.85
CA GLY A 249 5.46 -23.39 -6.84
C GLY A 249 3.94 -23.26 -6.79
N MET A 250 3.27 -23.17 -7.94
CA MET A 250 1.81 -23.16 -8.00
C MET A 250 1.17 -24.44 -7.44
N ARG A 251 1.78 -25.60 -7.67
CA ARG A 251 1.31 -26.87 -7.07
C ARG A 251 1.45 -26.85 -5.55
N GLU A 252 2.51 -26.27 -5.01
CA GLU A 252 2.70 -26.15 -3.56
C GLU A 252 1.64 -25.26 -2.92
N VAL A 253 1.21 -24.18 -3.55
CA VAL A 253 0.06 -23.37 -3.10
C VAL A 253 -1.20 -24.22 -2.98
N MET A 254 -1.50 -25.04 -3.98
CA MET A 254 -2.68 -25.91 -3.99
C MET A 254 -2.61 -27.03 -2.94
N LYS A 255 -1.41 -27.50 -2.58
CA LYS A 255 -1.22 -28.44 -1.46
C LYS A 255 -1.43 -27.75 -0.11
N ASN A 256 -1.06 -26.49 0.02
CA ASN A 256 -1.16 -25.69 1.23
C ASN A 256 -2.42 -24.80 1.28
N LYS A 257 -3.54 -25.24 0.66
CA LYS A 257 -4.77 -24.45 0.51
C LYS A 257 -5.35 -23.92 1.84
N PHE A 258 -5.17 -24.66 2.94
CA PHE A 258 -5.63 -24.20 4.25
C PHE A 258 -4.76 -23.04 4.79
N LEU A 259 -3.45 -23.10 4.57
CA LEU A 259 -2.54 -21.99 4.88
C LEU A 259 -2.92 -20.74 4.08
N VAL A 260 -3.16 -20.90 2.77
CA VAL A 260 -3.64 -19.80 1.91
C VAL A 260 -4.92 -19.20 2.44
N PHE A 261 -5.94 -20.03 2.70
CA PHE A 261 -7.25 -19.57 3.19
C PHE A 261 -7.13 -18.74 4.48
N ARG A 262 -6.44 -19.25 5.49
CA ARG A 262 -6.31 -18.53 6.76
C ARG A 262 -5.45 -17.26 6.65
N SER A 263 -4.43 -17.26 5.78
CA SER A 263 -3.63 -16.06 5.50
C SER A 263 -4.45 -14.99 4.79
N VAL A 264 -5.28 -15.37 3.81
CA VAL A 264 -6.23 -14.47 3.15
C VAL A 264 -7.23 -13.89 4.16
N VAL A 265 -7.81 -14.72 5.02
CA VAL A 265 -8.75 -14.25 6.07
C VAL A 265 -8.07 -13.25 7.00
N LEU A 266 -6.86 -13.54 7.46
CA LEU A 266 -6.09 -12.58 8.28
C LEU A 266 -5.81 -11.29 7.51
N GLY A 267 -5.39 -11.40 6.24
CA GLY A 267 -5.15 -10.25 5.37
C GLY A 267 -6.38 -9.36 5.23
N VAL A 268 -7.55 -9.96 4.99
CA VAL A 268 -8.81 -9.22 4.87
C VAL A 268 -9.22 -8.58 6.20
N LEU A 269 -9.19 -9.33 7.30
CA LEU A 269 -9.61 -8.82 8.61
C LEU A 269 -8.76 -7.64 9.07
N VAL A 270 -7.45 -7.74 8.87
CA VAL A 270 -6.54 -6.64 9.21
C VAL A 270 -6.64 -5.50 8.19
N GLY A 271 -6.85 -5.81 6.91
CA GLY A 271 -7.01 -4.81 5.85
C GLY A 271 -8.24 -3.91 6.03
N ILE A 272 -9.34 -4.43 6.56
CA ILE A 272 -10.54 -3.63 6.88
C ILE A 272 -10.25 -2.61 8.00
N MET A 273 -9.25 -2.85 8.85
CA MET A 273 -8.91 -1.93 9.94
C MET A 273 -8.08 -0.76 9.40
N PRO A 274 -8.59 0.49 9.46
CA PRO A 274 -7.87 1.65 8.93
C PRO A 274 -6.48 1.78 9.54
N GLY A 275 -5.49 2.13 8.71
CA GLY A 275 -4.16 2.47 9.14
C GLY A 275 -3.20 1.32 9.41
N ILE A 276 -3.66 0.07 9.45
CA ILE A 276 -2.75 -1.08 9.57
C ILE A 276 -2.12 -1.33 8.20
N GLY A 277 -0.86 -0.98 8.08
CA GLY A 277 -0.10 -1.15 6.83
C GLY A 277 0.15 -2.61 6.48
N GLY A 278 0.41 -2.88 5.18
CA GLY A 278 0.72 -4.21 4.67
C GLY A 278 1.88 -4.89 5.40
N SER A 279 2.87 -4.13 5.87
CA SER A 279 4.01 -4.68 6.63
C SER A 279 3.64 -5.41 7.93
N VAL A 280 2.57 -4.98 8.61
CA VAL A 280 2.12 -5.68 9.83
C VAL A 280 1.54 -7.04 9.47
N VAL A 281 0.75 -7.10 8.41
CA VAL A 281 0.09 -8.33 7.96
C VAL A 281 1.08 -9.33 7.41
N ASP A 282 2.06 -8.87 6.68
CA ASP A 282 3.17 -9.65 6.12
C ASP A 282 3.89 -10.45 7.22
N TRP A 283 4.36 -9.76 8.28
CA TRP A 283 5.00 -10.41 9.43
C TRP A 283 4.05 -11.27 10.26
N LEU A 284 2.80 -10.84 10.43
CA LEU A 284 1.81 -11.57 11.21
C LEU A 284 1.48 -12.91 10.57
N THR A 285 1.28 -12.96 9.26
CA THR A 285 0.95 -14.19 8.54
C THR A 285 2.14 -15.13 8.46
N TYR A 286 3.34 -14.60 8.29
CA TYR A 286 4.58 -15.38 8.38
C TYR A 286 4.76 -16.01 9.77
N ALA A 287 4.65 -15.22 10.83
CA ALA A 287 4.79 -15.70 12.21
C ALA A 287 3.71 -16.74 12.57
N GLN A 288 2.46 -16.50 12.14
CA GLN A 288 1.35 -17.42 12.33
C GLN A 288 1.60 -18.76 11.60
N ALA A 289 2.11 -18.73 10.36
CA ALA A 289 2.45 -19.92 9.61
C ALA A 289 3.60 -20.70 10.32
N ARG A 290 4.66 -20.01 10.72
CA ARG A 290 5.77 -20.60 11.46
C ARG A 290 5.32 -21.30 12.75
N ALA A 291 4.38 -20.70 13.47
CA ALA A 291 3.88 -21.23 14.74
C ALA A 291 2.93 -22.43 14.60
N THR A 292 2.25 -22.58 13.46
CA THR A 292 1.13 -23.51 13.31
C THR A 292 1.36 -24.61 12.28
N GLU A 293 2.27 -24.42 11.31
CA GLU A 293 2.59 -25.44 10.34
C GLU A 293 3.58 -26.46 10.92
N LYS A 294 3.37 -27.72 10.58
CA LYS A 294 4.20 -28.82 11.09
C LYS A 294 5.65 -28.69 10.59
N GLY A 295 6.62 -28.69 11.51
CA GLY A 295 8.05 -28.58 11.21
C GLY A 295 8.50 -27.19 10.74
N ALA A 296 7.60 -26.19 10.77
CA ALA A 296 7.92 -24.85 10.31
C ALA A 296 8.86 -24.09 11.27
N ALA A 297 8.88 -24.45 12.55
CA ALA A 297 9.76 -23.81 13.52
C ALA A 297 11.25 -23.96 13.14
N GLU A 298 11.62 -25.10 12.55
CA GLU A 298 12.99 -25.45 12.14
C GLU A 298 13.28 -25.07 10.67
N SER A 299 12.28 -25.14 9.78
CA SER A 299 12.49 -24.94 8.33
C SER A 299 12.32 -23.51 7.84
N PHE A 300 11.56 -22.67 8.57
CA PHE A 300 11.37 -21.27 8.19
C PHE A 300 12.66 -20.48 8.40
N GLY A 301 13.02 -19.68 7.40
CA GLY A 301 14.29 -18.97 7.32
C GLY A 301 15.37 -19.70 6.53
N THR A 302 15.10 -20.95 6.10
CA THR A 302 16.06 -21.76 5.33
C THR A 302 15.63 -22.03 3.89
N GLY A 303 14.52 -21.44 3.44
CA GLY A 303 13.95 -21.66 2.11
C GLY A 303 12.71 -22.56 2.11
N ASP A 304 11.86 -22.46 3.12
CA ASP A 304 10.55 -23.13 3.17
C ASP A 304 9.53 -22.34 2.36
N ILE A 305 8.94 -22.98 1.35
CA ILE A 305 7.97 -22.35 0.45
C ILE A 305 6.72 -21.82 1.19
N ARG A 306 6.36 -22.40 2.33
CA ARG A 306 5.23 -21.94 3.15
C ARG A 306 5.48 -20.56 3.76
N GLY A 307 6.76 -20.20 3.99
CA GLY A 307 7.20 -18.88 4.39
C GLY A 307 7.04 -17.81 3.31
N VAL A 308 6.90 -18.22 2.05
CA VAL A 308 6.50 -17.36 0.91
C VAL A 308 4.98 -17.34 0.75
N ILE A 309 4.32 -18.50 0.79
CA ILE A 309 2.87 -18.63 0.55
C ILE A 309 2.06 -17.80 1.56
N ALA A 310 2.41 -17.83 2.84
CA ALA A 310 1.62 -17.18 3.89
C ALA A 310 1.55 -15.65 3.73
N PRO A 311 2.66 -14.89 3.66
CA PRO A 311 2.62 -13.44 3.49
C PRO A 311 2.05 -13.04 2.13
N GLU A 312 2.39 -13.74 1.06
CA GLU A 312 1.92 -13.40 -0.28
C GLU A 312 0.42 -13.60 -0.46
N SER A 313 -0.17 -14.64 0.16
CA SER A 313 -1.63 -14.81 0.19
C SER A 313 -2.35 -13.65 0.87
N ALA A 314 -1.73 -13.02 1.86
CA ALA A 314 -2.31 -11.92 2.61
C ALA A 314 -2.04 -10.55 1.97
N ASN A 315 -0.96 -10.37 1.22
CA ASN A 315 -0.53 -9.10 0.66
C ASN A 315 -1.62 -8.45 -0.22
N ASN A 316 -2.00 -9.08 -1.33
CA ASN A 316 -3.04 -8.56 -2.21
C ASN A 316 -4.42 -8.51 -1.53
N ALA A 317 -4.72 -9.49 -0.65
CA ALA A 317 -5.96 -9.50 0.12
C ALA A 317 -6.08 -8.27 1.03
N THR A 318 -5.02 -7.92 1.72
CA THR A 318 -4.96 -6.74 2.59
C THR A 318 -5.10 -5.45 1.80
N SER A 319 -4.33 -5.32 0.71
CA SER A 319 -4.34 -4.12 -0.14
C SER A 319 -5.73 -3.84 -0.73
N ALA A 320 -6.42 -4.87 -1.20
CA ALA A 320 -7.79 -4.76 -1.69
C ALA A 320 -8.77 -4.44 -0.54
N ALA A 321 -8.71 -5.17 0.59
CA ALA A 321 -9.62 -4.96 1.72
C ALA A 321 -9.50 -3.55 2.33
N GLN A 322 -8.34 -2.92 2.27
CA GLN A 322 -8.13 -1.52 2.68
C GLN A 322 -8.95 -0.51 1.86
N LEU A 323 -9.45 -0.87 0.69
CA LEU A 323 -10.39 -0.04 -0.06
C LEU A 323 -11.77 0.04 0.61
N ILE A 324 -12.14 -0.93 1.45
CA ILE A 324 -13.45 -0.91 2.14
C ILE A 324 -13.59 0.36 3.01
N PRO A 325 -12.74 0.61 4.01
CA PRO A 325 -12.84 1.84 4.79
C PRO A 325 -12.56 3.09 3.94
N THR A 326 -11.71 2.98 2.92
CA THR A 326 -11.37 4.12 2.04
C THR A 326 -12.57 4.59 1.24
N LEU A 327 -13.31 3.69 0.62
CA LEU A 327 -14.47 4.04 -0.22
C LEU A 327 -15.73 4.28 0.60
N ALA A 328 -15.95 3.48 1.67
CA ALA A 328 -17.16 3.57 2.47
C ALA A 328 -17.16 4.70 3.49
N LEU A 329 -16.02 5.00 4.09
CA LEU A 329 -15.89 5.97 5.18
C LEU A 329 -15.07 7.21 4.79
N GLY A 330 -14.34 7.16 3.66
CA GLY A 330 -13.38 8.19 3.29
C GLY A 330 -12.14 8.20 4.20
N ILE A 331 -11.82 7.06 4.83
CA ILE A 331 -10.68 6.90 5.73
C ILE A 331 -9.71 5.91 5.08
N PRO A 332 -8.49 6.33 4.73
CA PRO A 332 -7.57 5.46 4.02
C PRO A 332 -7.12 4.28 4.89
N GLY A 333 -7.21 3.06 4.35
CA GLY A 333 -6.76 1.85 5.02
C GLY A 333 -5.24 1.74 5.17
N GLY A 334 -4.48 2.42 4.31
CA GLY A 334 -3.01 2.41 4.31
C GLY A 334 -2.43 3.52 3.43
N ALA A 335 -1.10 3.52 3.23
CA ALA A 335 -0.40 4.55 2.46
C ALA A 335 -0.84 4.61 0.99
N TYR A 336 -0.98 3.46 0.34
CA TYR A 336 -1.48 3.38 -1.04
C TYR A 336 -2.91 3.91 -1.14
N GLN A 337 -3.78 3.53 -0.20
CA GLN A 337 -5.17 3.97 -0.17
C GLN A 337 -5.31 5.47 0.14
N ALA A 338 -4.36 6.07 0.85
CA ALA A 338 -4.34 7.52 1.03
C ALA A 338 -4.08 8.24 -0.31
N VAL A 339 -3.20 7.69 -1.15
CA VAL A 339 -2.95 8.21 -2.50
C VAL A 339 -4.18 8.03 -3.38
N TYR A 340 -4.80 6.84 -3.37
CA TYR A 340 -6.04 6.61 -4.13
C TYR A 340 -7.20 7.48 -3.63
N LEU A 341 -7.33 7.70 -2.32
CA LEU A 341 -8.35 8.61 -1.76
C LEU A 341 -8.18 10.02 -2.32
N GLY A 342 -6.94 10.54 -2.29
CA GLY A 342 -6.62 11.83 -2.89
C GLY A 342 -6.89 11.89 -4.39
N PHE A 343 -6.58 10.82 -5.11
CA PHE A 343 -6.87 10.70 -6.53
C PHE A 343 -8.38 10.76 -6.84
N PHE A 344 -9.20 10.02 -6.09
CA PHE A 344 -10.65 10.09 -6.24
C PHE A 344 -11.18 11.50 -5.99
N LEU A 345 -10.64 12.20 -4.98
CA LEU A 345 -10.99 13.60 -4.72
C LEU A 345 -10.61 14.53 -5.88
N LEU A 346 -9.46 14.34 -6.50
CA LEU A 346 -9.01 15.10 -7.68
C LEU A 346 -9.89 14.86 -8.90
N LEU A 347 -10.43 13.64 -9.06
CA LEU A 347 -11.42 13.33 -10.11
C LEU A 347 -12.84 13.84 -9.80
N GLY A 348 -13.02 14.51 -8.64
CA GLY A 348 -14.33 15.05 -8.22
C GLY A 348 -15.21 14.07 -7.46
N PHE A 349 -14.76 12.84 -7.24
CA PHE A 349 -15.44 11.88 -6.39
C PHE A 349 -15.25 12.24 -4.91
N GLN A 350 -16.23 11.90 -4.07
CA GLN A 350 -16.17 12.16 -2.63
C GLN A 350 -16.29 10.84 -1.86
N PRO A 351 -15.18 10.09 -1.68
CA PRO A 351 -15.19 8.84 -0.92
C PRO A 351 -15.85 9.02 0.46
N GLY A 352 -16.60 7.99 0.86
CA GLY A 352 -17.46 8.04 2.03
C GLY A 352 -18.92 7.75 1.64
N PRO A 353 -19.89 8.09 2.50
CA PRO A 353 -21.32 7.79 2.27
C PRO A 353 -21.85 8.30 0.94
N ARG A 354 -21.43 9.50 0.56
CA ARG A 354 -21.83 10.12 -0.69
C ARG A 354 -21.39 9.30 -1.89
N PHE A 355 -20.17 8.79 -1.87
CA PHE A 355 -19.64 7.93 -2.92
C PHE A 355 -20.46 6.67 -3.10
N LEU A 356 -20.83 6.00 -1.99
CA LEU A 356 -21.65 4.80 -2.03
C LEU A 356 -23.09 5.06 -2.50
N ASN A 357 -23.63 6.27 -2.28
CA ASN A 357 -24.97 6.62 -2.71
C ASN A 357 -25.03 7.06 -4.16
N ASP A 358 -24.09 7.90 -4.60
CA ASP A 358 -24.14 8.61 -5.88
C ASP A 358 -23.34 7.88 -6.98
N ASN A 359 -22.27 7.12 -6.61
CA ASN A 359 -21.30 6.53 -7.51
C ASN A 359 -21.08 5.03 -7.26
N MET A 360 -22.15 4.28 -6.99
CA MET A 360 -22.04 2.84 -6.73
C MET A 360 -21.59 2.05 -7.98
N ASP A 361 -21.87 2.54 -9.17
CA ASP A 361 -21.35 2.07 -10.45
C ASP A 361 -19.83 2.14 -10.52
N VAL A 362 -19.24 3.27 -10.10
CA VAL A 362 -17.78 3.42 -10.02
C VAL A 362 -17.18 2.46 -8.97
N VAL A 363 -17.89 2.19 -7.86
CA VAL A 363 -17.45 1.17 -6.89
C VAL A 363 -17.35 -0.21 -7.55
N PHE A 364 -18.35 -0.61 -8.35
CA PHE A 364 -18.30 -1.86 -9.08
C PHE A 364 -17.25 -1.87 -10.20
N LEU A 365 -17.05 -0.74 -10.90
CA LEU A 365 -15.94 -0.58 -11.83
C LEU A 365 -14.59 -0.81 -11.14
N ILE A 366 -14.37 -0.26 -9.94
CA ILE A 366 -13.17 -0.49 -9.13
C ILE A 366 -12.99 -1.99 -8.86
N VAL A 367 -14.03 -2.67 -8.39
CA VAL A 367 -14.00 -4.10 -8.09
C VAL A 367 -13.66 -4.94 -9.32
N PHE A 368 -14.34 -4.69 -10.43
CA PHE A 368 -14.12 -5.44 -11.67
C PHE A 368 -12.75 -5.14 -12.29
N SER A 369 -12.28 -3.90 -12.20
CA SER A 369 -10.92 -3.53 -12.62
C SER A 369 -9.86 -4.23 -11.78
N LEU A 370 -10.05 -4.33 -10.46
CA LEU A 370 -9.15 -5.07 -9.57
C LEU A 370 -9.15 -6.57 -9.89
N LEU A 371 -10.30 -7.17 -10.14
CA LEU A 371 -10.41 -8.58 -10.53
C LEU A 371 -9.64 -8.84 -11.83
N LEU A 372 -9.90 -8.02 -12.85
CA LEU A 372 -9.23 -8.13 -14.14
C LEU A 372 -7.71 -7.92 -13.99
N ALA A 373 -7.28 -6.92 -13.22
CA ALA A 373 -5.87 -6.62 -12.96
C ALA A 373 -5.15 -7.74 -12.20
N ASN A 374 -5.79 -8.35 -11.20
CA ASN A 374 -5.22 -9.50 -10.48
C ASN A 374 -4.98 -10.69 -11.42
N VAL A 375 -5.98 -11.03 -12.25
CA VAL A 375 -5.87 -12.14 -13.20
C VAL A 375 -4.83 -11.82 -14.27
N PHE A 376 -4.94 -10.65 -14.91
CA PHE A 376 -4.07 -10.24 -16.00
C PHE A 376 -2.62 -10.08 -15.52
N GLY A 377 -2.40 -9.40 -14.39
CA GLY A 377 -1.08 -9.21 -13.80
C GLY A 377 -0.41 -10.54 -13.46
N THR A 378 -1.15 -11.48 -12.86
CA THR A 378 -0.64 -12.83 -12.55
C THR A 378 -0.30 -13.60 -13.83
N VAL A 379 -1.17 -13.58 -14.84
CA VAL A 379 -0.90 -14.21 -16.13
C VAL A 379 0.37 -13.62 -16.75
N MET A 380 0.50 -12.29 -16.77
CA MET A 380 1.71 -11.64 -17.26
C MET A 380 2.96 -12.06 -16.47
N LEU A 381 2.89 -12.10 -15.14
CA LEU A 381 4.03 -12.55 -14.31
C LEU A 381 4.39 -14.01 -14.61
N LEU A 382 3.43 -14.90 -14.74
CA LEU A 382 3.69 -16.31 -15.04
C LEU A 382 4.39 -16.51 -16.39
N PHE A 383 4.08 -15.71 -17.41
CA PHE A 383 4.65 -15.88 -18.75
C PHE A 383 5.79 -14.91 -19.07
N LEU A 384 5.78 -13.72 -18.48
CA LEU A 384 6.71 -12.63 -18.79
C LEU A 384 7.66 -12.29 -17.62
N SER A 385 7.62 -13.02 -16.50
CA SER A 385 8.46 -12.73 -15.31
C SER A 385 9.96 -12.64 -15.64
N LYS A 386 10.44 -13.38 -16.63
CA LYS A 386 11.83 -13.27 -17.11
C LYS A 386 12.20 -11.86 -17.61
N TYR A 387 11.24 -11.11 -18.15
CA TYR A 387 11.47 -9.74 -18.60
C TYR A 387 11.40 -8.77 -17.42
N PHE A 388 10.42 -8.96 -16.53
CA PHE A 388 10.29 -8.15 -15.30
C PHE A 388 11.44 -8.43 -14.33
N ALA A 389 11.94 -9.66 -14.24
CA ALA A 389 13.13 -10.00 -13.47
C ALA A 389 14.35 -9.18 -13.94
N ARG A 390 14.54 -9.00 -15.26
CA ARG A 390 15.62 -8.13 -15.78
C ARG A 390 15.50 -6.69 -15.29
N ILE A 391 14.29 -6.18 -15.13
CA ILE A 391 14.05 -4.82 -14.59
C ILE A 391 14.55 -4.73 -13.15
N ALA A 392 14.35 -5.75 -12.33
CA ALA A 392 14.83 -5.79 -10.95
C ALA A 392 16.35 -5.68 -10.83
N PHE A 393 17.10 -6.15 -11.84
CA PHE A 393 18.56 -6.06 -11.89
C PHE A 393 19.10 -4.74 -12.49
N ILE A 394 18.23 -3.80 -12.91
CA ILE A 394 18.69 -2.50 -13.42
C ILE A 394 19.35 -1.73 -12.28
N SER A 395 20.55 -1.23 -12.55
CA SER A 395 21.30 -0.43 -11.58
C SER A 395 20.49 0.81 -11.12
N PRO A 396 20.42 1.09 -9.81
CA PRO A 396 19.81 2.30 -9.29
C PRO A 396 20.34 3.60 -9.91
N HIS A 397 21.60 3.63 -10.32
CA HIS A 397 22.22 4.80 -10.97
C HIS A 397 21.62 5.14 -12.35
N VAL A 398 21.15 4.13 -13.08
CA VAL A 398 20.47 4.32 -14.36
C VAL A 398 19.01 4.68 -14.15
N LEU A 399 18.38 4.01 -13.18
CA LEU A 399 16.96 4.12 -12.92
C LEU A 399 16.58 5.44 -12.24
N SER A 400 17.36 5.86 -11.24
CA SER A 400 17.04 7.05 -10.41
C SER A 400 16.92 8.34 -11.21
N PRO A 401 17.82 8.68 -12.15
CA PRO A 401 17.68 9.88 -12.97
C PRO A 401 16.41 9.86 -13.85
N VAL A 402 16.06 8.70 -14.40
CA VAL A 402 14.86 8.56 -15.25
C VAL A 402 13.59 8.78 -14.43
N ILE A 403 13.47 8.12 -13.26
CA ILE A 403 12.32 8.30 -12.39
C ILE A 403 12.27 9.74 -11.88
N LEU A 404 13.41 10.33 -11.50
CA LEU A 404 13.47 11.71 -11.05
C LEU A 404 12.94 12.68 -12.12
N ALA A 405 13.36 12.51 -13.38
CA ALA A 405 12.87 13.33 -14.48
C ALA A 405 11.36 13.22 -14.66
N ILE A 406 10.80 12.00 -14.60
CA ILE A 406 9.35 11.77 -14.69
C ILE A 406 8.62 12.43 -13.52
N LEU A 407 9.13 12.33 -12.29
CA LEU A 407 8.53 12.95 -11.11
C LEU A 407 8.53 14.48 -11.18
N LEU A 408 9.61 15.09 -11.70
CA LEU A 408 9.69 16.54 -11.90
C LEU A 408 8.68 17.00 -12.96
N VAL A 409 8.54 16.27 -14.07
CA VAL A 409 7.52 16.55 -15.08
C VAL A 409 6.13 16.41 -14.48
N ALA A 410 5.83 15.33 -13.75
CA ALA A 410 4.54 15.11 -13.09
C ALA A 410 4.22 16.23 -12.08
N ALA A 411 5.21 16.69 -11.33
CA ALA A 411 5.06 17.80 -10.41
C ALA A 411 4.74 19.11 -11.14
N PHE A 412 5.47 19.43 -12.19
CA PHE A 412 5.25 20.64 -12.97
C PHE A 412 3.87 20.64 -13.65
N THR A 413 3.48 19.54 -14.28
CA THR A 413 2.22 19.44 -15.03
C THR A 413 1.00 19.48 -14.11
N SER A 414 1.14 19.24 -12.81
CA SER A 414 0.01 19.19 -11.86
C SER A 414 -0.79 20.50 -11.77
N LYS A 415 -0.10 21.66 -11.87
CA LYS A 415 -0.71 23.00 -11.96
C LYS A 415 -0.02 23.90 -12.99
N ASN A 416 0.91 23.39 -13.79
CA ASN A 416 1.74 24.14 -14.73
C ASN A 416 2.47 25.34 -14.07
N SER A 417 2.97 25.14 -12.85
CA SER A 417 3.59 26.19 -12.04
C SER A 417 5.02 25.85 -11.61
N TYR A 418 5.94 26.78 -11.79
CA TYR A 418 7.30 26.65 -11.25
C TYR A 418 7.34 26.68 -9.72
N TRP A 419 6.34 27.27 -9.06
CA TRP A 419 6.19 27.24 -7.61
C TRP A 419 6.04 25.81 -7.08
N ASP A 420 5.38 24.94 -7.84
CA ASP A 420 5.24 23.52 -7.52
C ASP A 420 6.60 22.83 -7.41
N LEU A 421 7.55 23.14 -8.30
CA LEU A 421 8.90 22.57 -8.22
C LEU A 421 9.67 23.08 -7.00
N GLY A 422 9.54 24.39 -6.69
CA GLY A 422 10.15 24.98 -5.49
C GLY A 422 9.61 24.36 -4.21
N PHE A 423 8.28 24.23 -4.12
CA PHE A 423 7.62 23.60 -2.98
C PHE A 423 7.95 22.10 -2.88
N LEU A 424 8.02 21.40 -4.03
CA LEU A 424 8.44 20.01 -4.08
C LEU A 424 9.81 19.79 -3.43
N MET A 425 10.78 20.66 -3.71
CA MET A 425 12.13 20.56 -3.13
C MET A 425 12.10 20.70 -1.60
N ILE A 426 11.29 21.63 -1.08
CA ILE A 426 11.12 21.82 0.37
C ILE A 426 10.51 20.55 1.00
N VAL A 427 9.43 20.04 0.40
CA VAL A 427 8.74 18.83 0.89
C VAL A 427 9.62 17.59 0.77
N ALA A 428 10.45 17.49 -0.29
CA ALA A 428 11.38 16.38 -0.48
C ALA A 428 12.48 16.34 0.59
N VAL A 429 13.06 17.50 0.92
CA VAL A 429 14.04 17.60 2.01
C VAL A 429 13.38 17.22 3.34
N PHE A 430 12.16 17.69 3.60
CA PHE A 430 11.41 17.31 4.80
C PHE A 430 11.11 15.80 4.83
N GLY A 431 10.63 15.22 3.73
CA GLY A 431 10.37 13.79 3.59
C GLY A 431 11.62 12.93 3.78
N TRP A 432 12.77 13.39 3.27
CA TRP A 432 14.06 12.73 3.47
C TRP A 432 14.48 12.73 4.95
N HIS A 433 14.32 13.85 5.66
CA HIS A 433 14.58 13.93 7.10
C HIS A 433 13.64 13.01 7.87
N MET A 434 12.34 12.97 7.52
CA MET A 434 11.39 12.03 8.14
C MET A 434 11.88 10.58 7.98
N LYS A 435 12.31 10.18 6.76
CA LYS A 435 12.86 8.85 6.49
C LYS A 435 14.11 8.59 7.33
N ARG A 436 15.07 9.52 7.32
CA ARG A 436 16.36 9.37 8.01
C ARG A 436 16.24 9.25 9.53
N TYR A 437 15.29 9.99 10.14
CA TYR A 437 15.08 10.01 11.59
C TYR A 437 13.95 9.07 12.06
N GLY A 438 13.48 8.18 11.20
CA GLY A 438 12.44 7.19 11.53
C GLY A 438 11.09 7.81 11.91
N TRP A 439 10.71 8.92 11.25
CA TRP A 439 9.37 9.48 11.37
C TRP A 439 8.42 8.75 10.43
N PRO A 440 7.23 8.35 10.90
CA PRO A 440 6.25 7.71 10.03
C PRO A 440 5.68 8.72 9.04
N ARG A 441 5.85 8.46 7.74
CA ARG A 441 5.40 9.34 6.64
C ARG A 441 3.92 9.17 6.29
N PRO A 442 3.31 7.96 6.35
CA PRO A 442 1.89 7.79 6.03
C PRO A 442 0.93 8.67 6.83
N PRO A 443 1.11 8.86 8.15
CA PRO A 443 0.23 9.74 8.92
C PRO A 443 0.17 11.18 8.40
N LEU A 444 1.28 11.71 7.88
CA LEU A 444 1.31 13.07 7.32
C LEU A 444 0.37 13.19 6.12
N ILE A 445 0.46 12.26 5.17
CA ILE A 445 -0.42 12.28 3.98
C ILE A 445 -1.87 12.06 4.37
N ILE A 446 -2.13 11.16 5.31
CA ILE A 446 -3.48 10.92 5.81
C ILE A 446 -4.04 12.17 6.50
N GLY A 447 -3.24 12.84 7.31
CA GLY A 447 -3.62 14.12 7.91
C GLY A 447 -3.88 15.19 6.86
N PHE A 448 -3.05 15.26 5.81
CA PHE A 448 -3.24 16.21 4.70
C PHE A 448 -4.56 15.95 3.96
N VAL A 449 -4.87 14.70 3.64
CA VAL A 449 -6.09 14.34 2.90
C VAL A 449 -7.34 14.45 3.78
N LEU A 450 -7.25 14.02 5.05
CA LEU A 450 -8.39 14.08 5.97
C LEU A 450 -8.64 15.47 6.54
N GLY A 451 -7.64 16.36 6.57
CA GLY A 451 -7.78 17.71 7.16
C GLY A 451 -9.02 18.45 6.68
N PRO A 452 -9.21 18.70 5.37
CA PRO A 452 -10.38 19.39 4.83
C PRO A 452 -11.69 18.64 5.08
N ILE A 453 -11.65 17.30 5.11
CA ILE A 453 -12.82 16.46 5.38
C ILE A 453 -13.26 16.61 6.83
N LEU A 454 -12.31 16.50 7.76
CA LEU A 454 -12.55 16.68 9.19
C LEU A 454 -13.05 18.10 9.51
N GLU A 455 -12.46 19.11 8.92
CA GLU A 455 -12.89 20.49 9.07
C GLU A 455 -14.35 20.70 8.64
N ARG A 456 -14.73 20.14 7.49
CA ARG A 456 -16.11 20.18 7.00
C ARG A 456 -17.09 19.51 7.95
N PHE A 457 -16.75 18.31 8.45
CA PHE A 457 -17.60 17.60 9.40
C PHE A 457 -17.62 18.32 10.77
N LEU A 458 -16.50 18.86 11.23
CA LEU A 458 -16.42 19.64 12.47
C LEU A 458 -17.34 20.86 12.39
N SER A 459 -17.22 21.67 11.34
CA SER A 459 -18.04 22.88 11.17
C SER A 459 -19.54 22.54 11.15
N ARG A 460 -19.94 21.49 10.40
CA ARG A 460 -21.35 21.06 10.37
C ARG A 460 -21.82 20.52 11.72
N THR A 461 -20.98 19.77 12.40
CA THR A 461 -21.31 19.18 13.70
C THR A 461 -21.52 20.23 14.77
N LEU A 462 -20.64 21.23 14.86
CA LEU A 462 -20.73 22.31 15.85
C LEU A 462 -21.93 23.25 15.62
N VAL A 463 -22.40 23.36 14.37
CA VAL A 463 -23.60 24.16 14.05
C VAL A 463 -24.89 23.40 14.41
N LEU A 464 -24.92 22.07 14.29
CA LEU A 464 -26.14 21.28 14.39
C LEU A 464 -26.32 20.59 15.75
N TYR A 465 -25.23 20.34 16.48
CA TYR A 465 -25.23 19.54 17.71
C TYR A 465 -24.43 20.20 18.82
N SER A 466 -24.91 20.08 20.05
CA SER A 466 -24.14 20.47 21.24
C SER A 466 -22.99 19.47 21.50
N PRO A 467 -21.89 19.88 22.15
CA PRO A 467 -20.77 18.99 22.49
C PRO A 467 -21.19 17.72 23.25
N LEU A 468 -22.18 17.83 24.12
CA LEU A 468 -22.68 16.67 24.87
C LEU A 468 -23.48 15.72 24.00
N GLU A 469 -24.29 16.22 23.10
CA GLU A 469 -25.04 15.39 22.13
C GLU A 469 -24.11 14.63 21.21
N ILE A 470 -23.00 15.23 20.76
CA ILE A 470 -22.02 14.57 19.88
C ILE A 470 -21.54 13.25 20.51
N VAL A 471 -21.24 13.27 21.82
CA VAL A 471 -20.68 12.09 22.51
C VAL A 471 -21.76 11.12 22.93
N LEU A 472 -22.93 11.61 23.37
CA LEU A 472 -24.01 10.77 23.93
C LEU A 472 -24.92 10.13 22.88
N ARG A 473 -24.77 10.46 21.59
CA ARG A 473 -25.51 9.76 20.53
C ARG A 473 -25.14 8.28 20.54
N PRO A 474 -26.11 7.34 20.51
CA PRO A 474 -25.82 5.91 20.54
C PRO A 474 -24.86 5.46 19.44
N GLN A 475 -25.00 6.00 18.23
CA GLN A 475 -24.13 5.73 17.10
C GLN A 475 -22.69 6.19 17.36
N SER A 476 -22.53 7.41 17.89
CA SER A 476 -21.23 7.96 18.26
C SER A 476 -20.54 7.14 19.35
N MET A 477 -21.28 6.72 20.37
CA MET A 477 -20.74 5.85 21.44
C MET A 477 -20.26 4.51 20.89
N ILE A 478 -21.05 3.85 20.03
CA ILE A 478 -20.65 2.61 19.39
C ILE A 478 -19.36 2.79 18.58
N ILE A 479 -19.27 3.86 17.78
CA ILE A 479 -18.10 4.12 16.96
C ILE A 479 -16.88 4.38 17.85
N ILE A 480 -17.00 5.16 18.93
CA ILE A 480 -15.90 5.41 19.87
C ILE A 480 -15.41 4.09 20.48
N VAL A 481 -16.32 3.24 20.97
CA VAL A 481 -15.94 1.95 21.57
C VAL A 481 -15.25 1.05 20.53
N VAL A 482 -15.83 0.92 19.35
CA VAL A 482 -15.23 0.13 18.25
C VAL A 482 -13.87 0.69 17.85
N ALA A 483 -13.74 2.00 17.71
CA ALA A 483 -12.51 2.65 17.35
C ALA A 483 -11.40 2.50 18.41
N LEU A 484 -11.75 2.59 19.70
CA LEU A 484 -10.81 2.31 20.79
C LEU A 484 -10.38 0.84 20.81
N ALA A 485 -11.30 -0.08 20.56
CA ALA A 485 -10.99 -1.49 20.43
C ALA A 485 -10.04 -1.74 19.23
N ILE A 486 -10.30 -1.13 18.06
CA ILE A 486 -9.44 -1.19 16.89
C ILE A 486 -8.05 -0.61 17.22
N ALA A 487 -7.97 0.57 17.84
CA ALA A 487 -6.71 1.19 18.23
C ALA A 487 -5.89 0.31 19.19
N PHE A 488 -6.54 -0.29 20.18
CA PHE A 488 -5.92 -1.22 21.12
C PHE A 488 -5.41 -2.48 20.42
N TYR A 489 -6.24 -3.12 19.61
CA TYR A 489 -5.86 -4.31 18.83
C TYR A 489 -4.74 -4.02 17.84
N SER A 490 -4.82 -2.87 17.14
CA SER A 490 -3.80 -2.44 16.20
C SER A 490 -2.46 -2.20 16.89
N ALA A 491 -2.46 -1.58 18.08
CA ALA A 491 -1.26 -1.39 18.88
C ALA A 491 -0.64 -2.72 19.33
N LYS A 492 -1.49 -3.69 19.72
CA LYS A 492 -1.06 -5.04 20.10
C LYS A 492 -0.44 -5.76 18.91
N LEU A 493 -1.12 -5.82 17.76
CA LEU A 493 -0.64 -6.44 16.53
C LEU A 493 0.68 -5.81 16.04
N ALA A 494 0.81 -4.49 16.09
CA ALA A 494 2.04 -3.80 15.70
C ALA A 494 3.21 -4.13 16.62
N ARG A 495 2.98 -4.36 17.92
CA ARG A 495 4.01 -4.82 18.85
C ARG A 495 4.42 -6.28 18.59
N GLU A 496 3.45 -7.17 18.39
CA GLU A 496 3.68 -8.59 18.09
C GLU A 496 4.43 -8.76 16.76
N SER A 497 4.06 -8.02 15.72
CA SER A 497 4.76 -7.99 14.44
C SER A 497 6.22 -7.54 14.57
N LYS A 498 6.50 -6.50 15.36
CA LYS A 498 7.88 -6.06 15.63
C LYS A 498 8.69 -7.07 16.41
N GLN A 499 8.08 -7.70 17.43
CA GLN A 499 8.75 -8.75 18.20
C GLN A 499 9.06 -9.95 17.30
N ALA A 500 8.13 -10.37 16.46
CA ALA A 500 8.34 -11.45 15.50
C ALA A 500 9.50 -11.12 14.53
N ALA A 501 9.50 -9.89 13.96
CA ALA A 501 10.57 -9.43 13.09
C ALA A 501 11.94 -9.41 13.79
N HIS A 502 11.99 -8.90 15.02
CA HIS A 502 13.23 -8.86 15.80
C HIS A 502 13.75 -10.25 16.17
N THR A 503 12.86 -11.14 16.62
CA THR A 503 13.22 -12.53 16.98
C THR A 503 13.73 -13.29 15.75
N LEU A 504 13.11 -13.08 14.59
CA LEU A 504 13.55 -13.71 13.34
C LEU A 504 14.89 -13.16 12.85
N ALA A 505 15.11 -11.85 12.92
CA ALA A 505 16.39 -11.24 12.55
C ALA A 505 17.53 -11.76 13.43
N THR A 506 17.32 -11.85 14.74
CA THR A 506 18.33 -12.38 15.67
C THR A 506 18.60 -13.88 15.47
N SER A 507 17.59 -14.68 15.11
CA SER A 507 17.79 -16.11 14.84
C SER A 507 18.54 -16.38 13.53
N VAL A 508 18.41 -15.50 12.53
CA VAL A 508 19.19 -15.57 11.29
C VAL A 508 20.65 -15.17 11.51
N ASP A 509 20.90 -14.11 12.28
CA ASP A 509 22.27 -13.67 12.60
C ASP A 509 23.04 -14.70 13.44
N THR A 510 22.38 -15.38 14.39
CA THR A 510 23.03 -16.43 15.20
C THR A 510 23.29 -17.72 14.41
N GLY A 511 22.43 -18.08 13.45
CA GLY A 511 22.65 -19.23 12.56
C GLY A 511 23.80 -19.04 11.56
N VAL A 512 24.06 -17.80 11.14
CA VAL A 512 25.20 -17.47 10.25
C VAL A 512 26.54 -17.42 11.02
N ALA A 513 26.51 -17.16 12.34
CA ALA A 513 27.72 -17.11 13.16
C ALA A 513 28.28 -18.49 13.54
N GLU A 514 27.45 -19.55 13.54
CA GLU A 514 27.90 -20.92 13.83
C GLU A 514 28.53 -21.64 12.64
N ASP A 515 28.31 -21.20 11.40
CA ASP A 515 28.85 -21.81 10.18
C ASP A 515 30.12 -21.13 9.62
N SER A 516 30.80 -20.25 10.37
CA SER A 516 32.09 -19.73 9.95
C SER A 516 33.21 -20.72 10.32
N PRO A 517 33.94 -21.33 9.35
CA PRO A 517 35.02 -22.27 9.66
C PRO A 517 36.31 -21.54 10.05
N THR A 518 36.35 -20.95 11.22
CA THR A 518 37.55 -20.29 11.79
C THR A 518 37.92 -20.79 13.19
N SER A 519 37.93 -22.13 13.35
CA SER A 519 38.57 -22.72 14.58
C SER A 519 39.29 -24.03 14.32
N ALA A 520 39.93 -24.16 13.14
CA ALA A 520 40.78 -25.31 12.87
C ALA A 520 42.10 -24.90 12.19
N ARG A 521 42.92 -24.06 12.88
CA ARG A 521 44.36 -23.90 12.58
C ARG A 521 45.04 -23.17 13.73
N GLU A 522 45.27 -23.90 14.83
CA GLU A 522 46.33 -23.64 15.77
C GLU A 522 46.44 -24.85 16.72
N GLU A 523 46.94 -25.97 16.22
CA GLU A 523 47.58 -27.02 17.02
C GLU A 523 48.31 -27.98 16.06
N SER A 524 49.49 -27.54 15.57
CA SER A 524 50.58 -28.46 15.21
C SER A 524 51.82 -27.65 14.84
N GLY A 525 52.76 -27.56 15.75
CA GLY A 525 54.07 -26.97 15.54
C GLY A 525 54.80 -26.72 16.85
N GLY A 526 55.17 -27.79 17.55
CA GLY A 526 56.18 -27.75 18.58
C GLY A 526 57.54 -27.97 17.98
#